data_5db10ddc670d21cecb851d0777292936
#
_entry.id   5db10ddc670d21cecb851d0777292936
#
_cell.length_a   1.000
_cell.length_b   1.000
_cell.length_c   1.000
_cell.angle_alpha   90.00
_cell.angle_beta   90.00
_cell.angle_gamma   90.00
#
_symmetry.space_group_name_H-M   'P 1'
#
loop_
_entity.id
_entity.type
_entity.pdbx_description
1 polymer ?
#
loop_
_entity_poly.entity_id
_entity_poly.type
_entity_poly.pdbx_seq_one_letter_code
_entity_poly.pdbx_strand_id
1 'polypeptide(L)'
;ARVRAAIALAVTFAMGATSVAEAIEIASPTTTYIVSVDGDFNDVVRGQLRDAGITIDDEFEYAFDGFVVDLAAYQLPYVQSLEYVKAIEEDGIVTIAATQTPTPSWGLDRIDQRERIGGGGDGSYNYLSAGTGTTVYVGDTGVFPHLDLAGRVSQSGYTAFNDGRGTIDCNGHGTHVSTTIAGTQYGIAKNATIVPIRLLNCNGSGMYSGVMAALDWILSPANPNPKTQAVLNLSIGGGKSDALNDAIERLVNEGITVVVAAGNERSDACTRSPASAVNAITVGATEIGDTKATYTNFGTCVDINAPGSLITGGWFTNSISTRTISGTSMASPHVAGAAAVYRGLYPTATVAQVTAALVSTATPDVLTNLNVGTPNKLLYVSPTDSWPAYAAPTVEFKSLEAITSSSAVVNIAVNPENLSTTARIEFSTSPTFATSVLTAAPTTPAFTGAAVVAASVSLTSLAPHT
;
A
#
# COMPACT_ATOMS: atom_id res chain seq x y z
N ALA A 1 4.68 -9.01 4.59
CA ALA A 1 3.53 -8.72 5.49
C ALA A 1 3.66 -9.59 6.74
N ARG A 2 3.59 -8.99 7.91
CA ARG A 2 3.52 -9.73 9.17
C ARG A 2 2.05 -9.92 9.51
N VAL A 3 1.52 -11.14 9.29
CA VAL A 3 0.19 -11.50 9.77
C VAL A 3 0.33 -11.91 11.23
N ARG A 4 -0.30 -11.18 12.15
CA ARG A 4 -0.48 -11.60 13.53
C ARG A 4 -1.76 -12.42 13.61
N ALA A 5 -1.65 -13.75 13.56
CA ALA A 5 -2.73 -14.62 13.97
C ALA A 5 -2.49 -14.99 15.44
N ALA A 6 -3.26 -14.43 16.34
CA ALA A 6 -3.31 -14.87 17.72
C ALA A 6 -4.20 -16.12 17.78
N ILE A 7 -3.57 -17.30 17.89
CA ILE A 7 -4.30 -18.55 18.14
C ILE A 7 -4.37 -18.72 19.66
N ALA A 8 -5.51 -18.41 20.26
CA ALA A 8 -5.80 -18.74 21.63
C ALA A 8 -6.11 -20.25 21.70
N LEU A 9 -5.11 -21.08 22.02
CA LEU A 9 -5.30 -22.49 22.27
C LEU A 9 -5.57 -22.69 23.75
N ALA A 10 -6.84 -22.77 24.15
CA ALA A 10 -7.24 -23.21 25.48
C ALA A 10 -7.34 -24.74 25.49
N VAL A 11 -6.31 -25.40 25.99
CA VAL A 11 -6.37 -26.84 26.29
C VAL A 11 -6.89 -26.99 27.72
N THR A 12 -8.18 -27.21 27.88
CA THR A 12 -8.80 -27.60 29.17
C THR A 12 -8.79 -29.11 29.31
N PHE A 13 -7.97 -29.63 30.22
CA PHE A 13 -8.16 -30.98 30.72
C PHE A 13 -9.32 -30.96 31.73
N ALA A 14 -10.39 -31.65 31.40
CA ALA A 14 -11.56 -31.77 32.24
C ALA A 14 -11.29 -32.61 33.50
N MET A 15 -11.38 -31.99 34.67
CA MET A 15 -11.91 -32.60 35.86
C MET A 15 -12.98 -31.69 36.45
N GLY A 16 -14.22 -32.07 36.21
CA GLY A 16 -15.43 -31.75 36.92
C GLY A 16 -15.61 -30.33 37.47
N ALA A 17 -16.06 -29.37 36.62
CA ALA A 17 -16.91 -28.26 37.01
C ALA A 17 -17.50 -27.63 35.74
N THR A 18 -18.82 -27.52 35.69
CA THR A 18 -19.55 -26.85 34.62
C THR A 18 -19.23 -25.38 34.62
N SER A 19 -18.41 -24.94 33.65
CA SER A 19 -18.29 -23.52 33.28
C SER A 19 -18.73 -23.37 31.84
N VAL A 20 -19.69 -22.49 31.64
CA VAL A 20 -20.16 -22.02 30.31
C VAL A 20 -18.99 -21.28 29.66
N ALA A 21 -18.42 -21.89 28.62
CA ALA A 21 -17.48 -21.17 27.77
C ALA A 21 -18.29 -20.25 26.84
N GLU A 22 -18.27 -18.96 27.10
CA GLU A 22 -18.68 -17.97 26.07
C GLU A 22 -17.67 -18.06 24.93
N ALA A 23 -18.13 -18.54 23.78
CA ALA A 23 -17.37 -18.46 22.54
C ALA A 23 -17.29 -16.99 22.13
N ILE A 24 -16.08 -16.43 22.14
CA ILE A 24 -15.83 -15.13 21.50
C ILE A 24 -15.86 -15.41 19.99
N GLU A 25 -16.96 -15.04 19.36
CA GLU A 25 -17.10 -15.07 17.92
C GLU A 25 -16.26 -13.92 17.33
N ILE A 26 -15.06 -14.25 16.85
CA ILE A 26 -14.26 -13.31 16.08
C ILE A 26 -14.89 -13.28 14.69
N ALA A 27 -15.64 -12.23 14.39
CA ALA A 27 -16.19 -12.02 13.06
C ALA A 27 -15.04 -12.02 12.03
N SER A 28 -15.05 -12.98 11.13
CA SER A 28 -14.14 -12.99 9.97
C SER A 28 -14.50 -11.80 9.07
N PRO A 29 -13.52 -11.09 8.50
CA PRO A 29 -13.83 -10.04 7.55
C PRO A 29 -14.67 -10.62 6.40
N THR A 30 -15.74 -9.93 6.06
CA THR A 30 -16.62 -10.26 4.93
C THR A 30 -16.30 -9.37 3.73
N THR A 31 -16.57 -9.89 2.55
CA THR A 31 -16.56 -9.17 1.28
C THR A 31 -17.96 -9.25 0.69
N THR A 32 -18.45 -8.14 0.17
CA THR A 32 -19.77 -8.07 -0.48
C THR A 32 -19.70 -8.66 -1.89
N TYR A 33 -20.61 -9.57 -2.21
CA TYR A 33 -20.68 -10.25 -3.49
C TYR A 33 -22.06 -10.08 -4.13
N ILE A 34 -22.07 -9.99 -5.46
CA ILE A 34 -23.26 -10.14 -6.29
C ILE A 34 -23.34 -11.60 -6.73
N VAL A 35 -24.43 -12.27 -6.37
CA VAL A 35 -24.71 -13.68 -6.72
C VAL A 35 -25.77 -13.70 -7.80
N SER A 36 -25.41 -14.08 -9.02
CA SER A 36 -26.34 -14.29 -10.14
C SER A 36 -26.98 -15.67 -10.08
N VAL A 37 -28.26 -15.73 -10.23
CA VAL A 37 -29.06 -16.96 -10.09
C VAL A 37 -29.88 -17.22 -11.36
N ASP A 38 -30.30 -18.44 -11.57
CA ASP A 38 -31.38 -18.75 -12.53
C ASP A 38 -32.72 -18.29 -11.95
N GLY A 39 -33.39 -17.31 -12.60
CA GLY A 39 -34.54 -16.59 -12.05
C GLY A 39 -35.71 -17.48 -11.60
N ASP A 40 -35.89 -18.62 -12.23
CA ASP A 40 -36.93 -19.62 -11.83
C ASP A 40 -36.61 -20.26 -10.45
N PHE A 41 -35.39 -20.08 -9.91
CA PHE A 41 -34.90 -20.72 -8.68
C PHE A 41 -34.45 -19.73 -7.60
N ASN A 42 -34.79 -18.44 -7.71
CA ASN A 42 -34.46 -17.43 -6.69
C ASN A 42 -34.89 -17.87 -5.28
N ASP A 43 -36.13 -18.39 -5.11
CA ASP A 43 -36.63 -18.86 -3.82
C ASP A 43 -35.79 -20.01 -3.23
N VAL A 44 -35.30 -20.91 -4.08
CA VAL A 44 -34.48 -22.05 -3.66
C VAL A 44 -33.13 -21.58 -3.14
N VAL A 45 -32.43 -20.73 -3.92
CA VAL A 45 -31.13 -20.19 -3.55
C VAL A 45 -31.24 -19.31 -2.31
N ARG A 46 -32.28 -18.48 -2.20
CA ARG A 46 -32.57 -17.68 -1.01
C ARG A 46 -32.68 -18.57 0.23
N GLY A 47 -33.40 -19.68 0.14
CA GLY A 47 -33.50 -20.66 1.23
C GLY A 47 -32.16 -21.23 1.61
N GLN A 48 -31.34 -21.65 0.65
CA GLN A 48 -30.01 -22.22 0.86
C GLN A 48 -29.03 -21.22 1.49
N LEU A 49 -29.05 -19.96 1.07
CA LEU A 49 -28.22 -18.90 1.66
C LEU A 49 -28.59 -18.68 3.13
N ARG A 50 -29.88 -18.56 3.45
CA ARG A 50 -30.37 -18.40 4.83
C ARG A 50 -30.06 -19.61 5.71
N ASP A 51 -30.21 -20.81 5.20
CA ASP A 51 -29.90 -22.04 5.94
C ASP A 51 -28.39 -22.16 6.25
N ALA A 52 -27.55 -21.55 5.41
CA ALA A 52 -26.11 -21.43 5.62
C ALA A 52 -25.71 -20.26 6.54
N GLY A 53 -26.69 -19.52 7.09
CA GLY A 53 -26.43 -18.35 7.94
C GLY A 53 -25.86 -17.14 7.19
N ILE A 54 -26.09 -17.07 5.86
CA ILE A 54 -25.64 -15.96 5.03
C ILE A 54 -26.75 -14.90 5.01
N THR A 55 -26.38 -13.66 5.35
CA THR A 55 -27.29 -12.51 5.27
C THR A 55 -27.41 -12.08 3.83
N ILE A 56 -28.64 -11.83 3.39
CA ILE A 56 -28.95 -11.24 2.09
C ILE A 56 -29.18 -9.76 2.34
N ASP A 57 -28.34 -8.91 1.75
CA ASP A 57 -28.40 -7.47 1.93
C ASP A 57 -29.36 -6.82 0.94
N ASP A 58 -29.40 -7.35 -0.28
CA ASP A 58 -30.35 -6.91 -1.32
C ASP A 58 -30.74 -8.05 -2.26
N GLU A 59 -31.87 -7.91 -2.94
CA GLU A 59 -32.44 -8.90 -3.84
C GLU A 59 -33.00 -8.25 -5.09
N PHE A 60 -32.68 -8.82 -6.25
CA PHE A 60 -33.09 -8.32 -7.56
C PHE A 60 -33.95 -9.35 -8.30
N GLU A 61 -35.07 -8.89 -8.90
CA GLU A 61 -36.04 -9.76 -9.56
C GLU A 61 -36.49 -9.27 -10.97
N TYR A 62 -36.16 -8.02 -11.33
CA TYR A 62 -36.73 -7.41 -12.55
C TYR A 62 -35.71 -7.15 -13.64
N ALA A 63 -34.57 -6.58 -13.30
CA ALA A 63 -33.50 -6.27 -14.24
C ALA A 63 -32.38 -7.33 -14.22
N PHE A 64 -32.32 -8.07 -13.13
CA PHE A 64 -31.30 -9.06 -12.83
C PHE A 64 -31.89 -10.04 -11.79
N ASP A 65 -31.61 -11.31 -11.94
CA ASP A 65 -32.00 -12.34 -10.97
C ASP A 65 -30.83 -12.66 -10.06
N GLY A 66 -30.91 -12.30 -8.79
CA GLY A 66 -29.82 -12.54 -7.87
C GLY A 66 -29.89 -11.77 -6.56
N PHE A 67 -28.78 -11.84 -5.83
CA PHE A 67 -28.66 -11.33 -4.46
C PHE A 67 -27.37 -10.58 -4.25
N VAL A 68 -27.38 -9.62 -3.33
CA VAL A 68 -26.19 -9.05 -2.71
C VAL A 68 -26.01 -9.72 -1.34
N VAL A 69 -24.83 -10.25 -1.09
CA VAL A 69 -24.51 -10.97 0.15
C VAL A 69 -23.11 -10.62 0.65
N ASP A 70 -22.97 -10.53 1.97
CA ASP A 70 -21.66 -10.45 2.62
C ASP A 70 -21.15 -11.86 2.95
N LEU A 71 -20.04 -12.24 2.34
CA LEU A 71 -19.42 -13.56 2.54
C LEU A 71 -18.06 -13.44 3.22
N ALA A 72 -17.87 -14.25 4.24
CA ALA A 72 -16.54 -14.60 4.70
C ALA A 72 -15.86 -15.53 3.68
N ALA A 73 -14.53 -15.51 3.59
CA ALA A 73 -13.78 -16.29 2.60
C ALA A 73 -14.10 -17.79 2.60
N TYR A 74 -14.46 -18.36 3.75
CA TYR A 74 -14.81 -19.78 3.88
C TYR A 74 -16.21 -20.10 3.33
N GLN A 75 -17.10 -19.11 3.19
CA GLN A 75 -18.47 -19.28 2.67
C GLN A 75 -18.54 -19.25 1.14
N LEU A 76 -17.59 -18.57 0.51
CA LEU A 76 -17.56 -18.39 -0.96
C LEU A 76 -17.60 -19.73 -1.73
N PRO A 77 -16.81 -20.78 -1.38
CA PRO A 77 -16.87 -22.06 -2.08
C PRO A 77 -18.22 -22.75 -1.96
N TYR A 78 -18.91 -22.59 -0.81
CA TYR A 78 -20.25 -23.13 -0.64
C TYR A 78 -21.22 -22.48 -1.61
N VAL A 79 -21.27 -21.13 -1.68
CA VAL A 79 -22.18 -20.42 -2.55
C VAL A 79 -21.88 -20.71 -4.04
N GLN A 80 -20.58 -20.83 -4.40
CA GLN A 80 -20.16 -21.24 -5.74
C GLN A 80 -20.63 -22.65 -6.12
N SER A 81 -20.88 -23.53 -5.15
CA SER A 81 -21.30 -24.91 -5.38
C SER A 81 -22.81 -25.10 -5.52
N LEU A 82 -23.61 -24.06 -5.27
CA LEU A 82 -25.07 -24.14 -5.37
C LEU A 82 -25.51 -24.32 -6.84
N GLU A 83 -26.43 -25.27 -7.07
CA GLU A 83 -26.81 -25.76 -8.41
C GLU A 83 -27.33 -24.65 -9.34
N TYR A 84 -28.04 -23.66 -8.78
CA TYR A 84 -28.70 -22.60 -9.56
C TYR A 84 -27.95 -21.26 -9.53
N VAL A 85 -26.78 -21.21 -8.93
CA VAL A 85 -25.89 -20.04 -8.97
C VAL A 85 -25.14 -20.04 -10.31
N LYS A 86 -25.36 -19.01 -11.12
CA LYS A 86 -24.73 -18.82 -12.43
C LYS A 86 -23.36 -18.20 -12.34
N ALA A 87 -23.21 -17.18 -11.48
CA ALA A 87 -21.97 -16.45 -11.27
C ALA A 87 -21.94 -15.81 -9.87
N ILE A 88 -20.75 -15.59 -9.38
CA ILE A 88 -20.47 -14.79 -8.18
C ILE A 88 -19.36 -13.83 -8.54
N GLU A 89 -19.57 -12.54 -8.28
CA GLU A 89 -18.57 -11.50 -8.47
C GLU A 89 -18.57 -10.55 -7.28
N GLU A 90 -17.42 -9.97 -6.94
CA GLU A 90 -17.35 -8.96 -5.91
C GLU A 90 -18.15 -7.73 -6.33
N ASP A 91 -18.90 -7.12 -5.38
CA ASP A 91 -19.65 -5.89 -5.67
C ASP A 91 -18.69 -4.75 -5.95
N GLY A 92 -18.73 -4.27 -7.18
CA GLY A 92 -17.80 -3.28 -7.71
C GLY A 92 -18.32 -1.85 -7.56
N ILE A 93 -17.42 -0.91 -7.32
CA ILE A 93 -17.74 0.51 -7.26
C ILE A 93 -17.98 1.06 -8.67
N VAL A 94 -19.14 1.67 -8.91
CA VAL A 94 -19.45 2.42 -10.14
C VAL A 94 -19.17 3.90 -9.90
N THR A 95 -18.30 4.49 -10.73
CA THR A 95 -17.92 5.90 -10.61
C THR A 95 -18.01 6.63 -11.96
N ILE A 96 -18.10 7.96 -11.90
CA ILE A 96 -18.01 8.80 -13.11
C ILE A 96 -16.54 8.97 -13.46
N ALA A 97 -16.14 8.49 -14.64
CA ALA A 97 -14.81 8.72 -15.17
C ALA A 97 -14.59 10.21 -15.45
N ALA A 98 -13.46 10.75 -15.00
CA ALA A 98 -13.03 12.08 -15.32
C ALA A 98 -11.88 12.06 -16.33
N THR A 99 -11.90 12.96 -17.29
CA THR A 99 -10.83 13.14 -18.28
C THR A 99 -10.29 14.56 -18.17
N GLN A 100 -8.99 14.68 -18.02
CA GLN A 100 -8.30 15.95 -18.09
C GLN A 100 -7.61 16.08 -19.46
N THR A 101 -8.06 17.00 -20.28
CA THR A 101 -7.53 17.27 -21.63
C THR A 101 -7.46 18.79 -21.86
N PRO A 102 -6.33 19.37 -22.29
CA PRO A 102 -5.02 18.72 -22.41
C PRO A 102 -4.36 18.46 -21.04
N THR A 103 -3.47 17.46 -20.98
CA THR A 103 -2.61 17.29 -19.81
C THR A 103 -1.53 18.35 -19.74
N PRO A 104 -1.26 18.94 -18.56
CA PRO A 104 -0.25 19.99 -18.43
C PRO A 104 1.19 19.46 -18.32
N SER A 105 1.35 18.14 -18.16
CA SER A 105 2.63 17.45 -18.03
C SER A 105 2.56 16.10 -18.72
N TRP A 106 3.56 15.76 -19.54
CA TRP A 106 3.61 14.48 -20.24
C TRP A 106 3.64 13.26 -19.30
N GLY A 107 4.18 13.45 -18.09
CA GLY A 107 4.23 12.38 -17.11
C GLY A 107 2.83 11.92 -16.70
N LEU A 108 1.91 12.86 -16.54
CA LEU A 108 0.51 12.56 -16.23
C LEU A 108 -0.18 11.83 -17.38
N ASP A 109 0.07 12.30 -18.63
CA ASP A 109 -0.42 11.69 -19.86
C ASP A 109 0.08 10.25 -20.07
N ARG A 110 1.35 9.98 -19.71
CA ARG A 110 1.98 8.68 -19.98
C ARG A 110 1.49 7.55 -19.05
N ILE A 111 1.14 7.88 -17.81
CA ILE A 111 0.94 6.85 -16.79
C ILE A 111 -0.45 6.20 -16.82
N ASP A 112 -1.44 6.74 -17.51
CA ASP A 112 -2.76 6.11 -17.66
C ASP A 112 -2.89 5.27 -18.94
N GLN A 113 -1.77 5.06 -19.64
CA GLN A 113 -1.72 4.33 -20.91
C GLN A 113 -0.66 3.23 -20.88
N ARG A 114 -1.00 2.07 -21.49
CA ARG A 114 -0.04 0.95 -21.64
C ARG A 114 0.92 1.18 -22.80
N GLU A 115 0.39 1.68 -23.90
CA GLU A 115 1.16 1.95 -25.11
C GLU A 115 1.50 3.43 -25.21
N ARG A 116 2.71 3.73 -25.66
CA ARG A 116 3.12 5.09 -25.93
C ARG A 116 2.50 5.58 -27.24
N ILE A 117 1.71 6.62 -27.16
CA ILE A 117 1.09 7.29 -28.31
C ILE A 117 1.85 8.61 -28.56
N GLY A 118 2.39 8.79 -29.73
CA GLY A 118 3.13 10.02 -30.08
C GLY A 118 4.35 10.29 -29.19
N GLY A 119 4.43 11.49 -28.64
CA GLY A 119 5.56 11.97 -27.83
C GLY A 119 5.50 11.64 -26.35
N GLY A 120 4.39 11.08 -25.84
CA GLY A 120 4.23 10.82 -24.40
C GLY A 120 2.95 10.07 -24.09
N GLY A 121 1.87 10.38 -24.76
CA GLY A 121 0.55 9.81 -24.60
C GLY A 121 -0.43 10.36 -25.61
N ASP A 122 -1.73 10.31 -25.35
CA ASP A 122 -2.80 10.81 -26.21
C ASP A 122 -3.22 12.26 -25.89
N GLY A 123 -2.54 12.90 -24.95
CA GLY A 123 -2.83 14.27 -24.49
C GLY A 123 -3.88 14.34 -23.40
N SER A 124 -4.31 13.20 -22.86
CA SER A 124 -5.35 13.12 -21.85
C SER A 124 -4.87 12.34 -20.61
N TYR A 125 -5.43 12.64 -19.45
CA TYR A 125 -5.31 11.83 -18.25
C TYR A 125 -6.70 11.42 -17.80
N ASN A 126 -6.95 10.12 -17.84
CA ASN A 126 -8.21 9.52 -17.47
C ASN A 126 -8.11 8.88 -16.09
N TYR A 127 -9.09 9.17 -15.22
CA TYR A 127 -9.11 8.64 -13.87
C TYR A 127 -10.54 8.51 -13.35
N LEU A 128 -10.81 7.48 -12.58
CA LEU A 128 -12.05 7.34 -11.81
C LEU A 128 -11.84 7.84 -10.39
N SER A 129 -10.76 7.40 -9.75
CA SER A 129 -10.42 7.77 -8.38
C SER A 129 -9.32 8.80 -8.31
N ALA A 130 -9.41 9.64 -7.29
CA ALA A 130 -8.52 10.78 -7.09
C ALA A 130 -7.85 10.79 -5.71
N GLY A 131 -7.78 9.66 -5.03
CA GLY A 131 -7.14 9.53 -3.71
C GLY A 131 -7.92 10.22 -2.57
N THR A 132 -9.25 10.24 -2.64
CA THR A 132 -10.10 10.81 -1.60
C THR A 132 -9.89 10.07 -0.27
N GLY A 133 -9.80 10.82 0.83
CA GLY A 133 -9.58 10.28 2.17
C GLY A 133 -8.12 9.92 2.50
N THR A 134 -7.20 10.04 1.54
CA THR A 134 -5.78 9.74 1.77
C THR A 134 -4.99 10.96 2.24
N THR A 135 -3.96 10.68 3.04
CA THR A 135 -3.00 11.68 3.52
C THR A 135 -1.62 11.38 2.92
N VAL A 136 -1.01 12.38 2.27
CA VAL A 136 0.35 12.25 1.76
C VAL A 136 1.29 13.21 2.49
N TYR A 137 2.18 12.66 3.29
CA TYR A 137 3.28 13.40 3.90
C TYR A 137 4.35 13.65 2.84
N VAL A 138 4.76 14.90 2.66
CA VAL A 138 5.80 15.27 1.68
C VAL A 138 7.02 15.79 2.41
N GLY A 139 8.05 14.94 2.53
CA GLY A 139 9.33 15.26 3.14
C GLY A 139 10.28 15.92 2.15
N ASP A 140 10.35 17.28 2.16
CA ASP A 140 11.05 18.06 1.13
C ASP A 140 11.44 19.47 1.63
N THR A 141 11.45 20.49 0.75
CA THR A 141 11.75 21.90 1.07
C THR A 141 10.58 22.65 1.70
N GLY A 142 9.44 21.97 1.94
CA GLY A 142 8.17 22.55 2.37
C GLY A 142 7.16 22.64 1.23
N VAL A 143 6.03 23.31 1.47
CA VAL A 143 4.98 23.52 0.47
C VAL A 143 4.57 25.00 0.45
N PHE A 144 4.58 25.60 -0.71
CA PHE A 144 4.11 26.99 -0.91
C PHE A 144 2.57 26.99 -1.07
N PRO A 145 1.87 28.04 -0.62
CA PRO A 145 0.42 28.21 -0.84
C PRO A 145 0.09 28.39 -2.33
N HIS A 146 0.10 27.29 -3.08
CA HIS A 146 -0.14 27.26 -4.51
C HIS A 146 -1.61 26.93 -4.80
N LEU A 147 -2.24 27.61 -5.78
CA LEU A 147 -3.66 27.42 -6.11
C LEU A 147 -3.97 25.99 -6.58
N ASP A 148 -3.01 25.32 -7.19
CA ASP A 148 -3.15 23.93 -7.61
C ASP A 148 -3.36 22.94 -6.44
N LEU A 149 -2.97 23.36 -5.22
CA LEU A 149 -3.16 22.61 -3.97
C LEU A 149 -4.23 23.24 -3.05
N ALA A 150 -4.96 24.25 -3.54
CA ALA A 150 -5.88 25.03 -2.68
C ALA A 150 -6.87 24.12 -1.92
N GLY A 151 -6.96 24.35 -0.60
CA GLY A 151 -7.84 23.61 0.31
C GLY A 151 -7.36 22.20 0.67
N ARG A 152 -6.22 21.73 0.14
CA ARG A 152 -5.74 20.36 0.34
C ARG A 152 -4.35 20.26 0.97
N VAL A 153 -3.85 21.33 1.57
CA VAL A 153 -2.62 21.35 2.37
C VAL A 153 -2.99 21.48 3.84
N SER A 154 -2.55 20.51 4.65
CA SER A 154 -2.74 20.55 6.11
C SER A 154 -2.05 21.76 6.72
N GLN A 155 -2.70 22.39 7.66
CA GLN A 155 -2.12 23.49 8.44
C GLN A 155 -1.13 22.96 9.51
N SER A 156 -1.16 21.66 9.80
CA SER A 156 -0.30 20.98 10.74
C SER A 156 0.74 20.16 9.99
N GLY A 157 1.97 20.60 10.05
CA GLY A 157 3.13 19.93 9.44
C GLY A 157 4.34 19.96 10.35
N TYR A 158 5.48 19.54 9.85
CA TYR A 158 6.73 19.52 10.60
C TYR A 158 7.82 20.33 9.88
N THR A 159 8.69 20.97 10.63
CA THR A 159 9.91 21.59 10.08
C THR A 159 11.13 21.24 10.94
N ALA A 160 12.21 20.86 10.27
CA ALA A 160 13.50 20.62 10.88
C ALA A 160 14.30 21.93 11.14
N PHE A 161 13.72 23.11 10.83
CA PHE A 161 14.40 24.39 10.88
C PHE A 161 13.71 25.38 11.80
N ASN A 162 14.48 26.17 12.52
CA ASN A 162 13.99 27.26 13.35
C ASN A 162 14.33 28.62 12.71
N ASP A 163 13.81 28.84 11.49
CA ASP A 163 14.06 30.07 10.70
C ASP A 163 12.82 30.96 10.55
N GLY A 164 11.75 30.66 11.31
CA GLY A 164 10.48 31.42 11.30
C GLY A 164 9.58 31.15 10.09
N ARG A 165 9.96 30.29 9.15
CA ARG A 165 9.19 29.97 7.95
C ARG A 165 8.20 28.81 8.14
N GLY A 166 8.35 28.04 9.24
CA GLY A 166 7.54 26.84 9.42
C GLY A 166 7.73 25.86 8.27
N THR A 167 6.61 25.42 7.70
CA THR A 167 6.57 24.46 6.59
C THR A 167 6.53 25.12 5.18
N ILE A 168 6.64 26.45 5.11
CA ILE A 168 6.54 27.19 3.83
C ILE A 168 7.81 26.96 3.00
N ASP A 169 7.60 26.57 1.76
CA ASP A 169 8.65 26.35 0.77
C ASP A 169 9.32 27.66 0.35
N CYS A 170 10.64 27.67 0.32
CA CYS A 170 11.47 28.79 -0.14
C CYS A 170 12.49 28.38 -1.23
N ASN A 171 12.36 27.17 -1.76
CA ASN A 171 13.17 26.61 -2.84
C ASN A 171 12.34 26.36 -4.11
N GLY A 172 11.19 25.69 -3.93
CA GLY A 172 10.24 25.29 -4.97
C GLY A 172 10.16 23.80 -5.25
N HIS A 173 11.16 23.04 -4.82
CA HIS A 173 11.22 21.61 -5.07
C HIS A 173 10.06 20.87 -4.39
N GLY A 174 9.78 21.12 -3.10
CA GLY A 174 8.70 20.48 -2.37
C GLY A 174 7.30 20.87 -2.87
N THR A 175 7.14 22.13 -3.36
CA THR A 175 5.89 22.56 -4.02
C THR A 175 5.66 21.80 -5.32
N HIS A 176 6.72 21.63 -6.12
CA HIS A 176 6.68 20.87 -7.36
C HIS A 176 6.29 19.40 -7.09
N VAL A 177 6.96 18.76 -6.14
CA VAL A 177 6.65 17.38 -5.69
C VAL A 177 5.21 17.27 -5.22
N SER A 178 4.75 18.19 -4.37
CA SER A 178 3.37 18.19 -3.84
C SER A 178 2.32 18.37 -4.94
N THR A 179 2.55 19.24 -5.91
CA THR A 179 1.62 19.41 -7.03
C THR A 179 1.61 18.21 -7.97
N THR A 180 2.74 17.51 -8.17
CA THR A 180 2.80 16.26 -8.93
C THR A 180 2.01 15.14 -8.22
N ILE A 181 1.97 15.10 -6.88
CA ILE A 181 1.16 14.14 -6.13
C ILE A 181 -0.32 14.49 -6.23
N ALA A 182 -0.69 15.72 -5.81
CA ALA A 182 -2.08 16.06 -5.48
C ALA A 182 -2.60 17.35 -6.14
N GLY A 183 -1.86 17.94 -7.08
CA GLY A 183 -2.33 19.13 -7.79
C GLY A 183 -3.63 18.88 -8.55
N THR A 184 -4.53 19.84 -8.56
CA THR A 184 -5.76 19.80 -9.37
C THR A 184 -5.42 19.65 -10.85
N GLN A 185 -4.37 20.36 -11.30
CA GLN A 185 -3.89 20.34 -12.69
C GLN A 185 -2.79 19.27 -12.88
N TYR A 186 -1.75 19.30 -12.02
CA TYR A 186 -0.53 18.51 -12.21
C TYR A 186 -0.53 17.17 -11.48
N GLY A 187 -1.50 16.95 -10.58
CA GLY A 187 -1.50 15.82 -9.66
C GLY A 187 -2.24 14.59 -10.17
N ILE A 188 -1.83 13.45 -9.64
CA ILE A 188 -2.45 12.14 -9.85
C ILE A 188 -3.59 11.94 -8.85
N ALA A 189 -3.30 12.07 -7.56
CA ALA A 189 -4.26 11.94 -6.46
C ALA A 189 -4.91 13.29 -6.16
N LYS A 190 -5.72 13.81 -7.06
CA LYS A 190 -6.24 15.18 -7.07
C LYS A 190 -7.08 15.55 -5.84
N ASN A 191 -7.55 14.57 -5.04
CA ASN A 191 -8.33 14.76 -3.82
C ASN A 191 -7.56 14.39 -2.53
N ALA A 192 -6.29 13.98 -2.64
CA ALA A 192 -5.47 13.68 -1.47
C ALA A 192 -5.11 14.93 -0.68
N THR A 193 -4.93 14.79 0.63
CA THR A 193 -4.46 15.86 1.52
C THR A 193 -2.94 15.78 1.64
N ILE A 194 -2.25 16.90 1.40
CA ILE A 194 -0.80 17.03 1.59
C ILE A 194 -0.51 17.50 3.02
N VAL A 195 0.41 16.80 3.70
CA VAL A 195 1.00 17.23 4.97
C VAL A 195 2.44 17.66 4.71
N PRO A 196 2.77 18.96 4.83
CA PRO A 196 4.10 19.47 4.53
C PRO A 196 5.09 19.10 5.64
N ILE A 197 6.19 18.46 5.25
CA ILE A 197 7.32 18.12 6.13
C ILE A 197 8.57 18.79 5.56
N ARG A 198 8.98 19.92 6.17
CA ARG A 198 10.13 20.66 5.69
C ARG A 198 11.43 20.12 6.27
N LEU A 199 12.13 19.32 5.48
CA LEU A 199 13.39 18.64 5.79
C LEU A 199 14.63 19.33 5.20
N LEU A 200 14.40 20.14 4.16
CA LEU A 200 15.43 20.82 3.40
C LEU A 200 15.27 22.33 3.55
N ASN A 201 16.39 23.04 3.60
CA ASN A 201 16.44 24.50 3.62
C ASN A 201 16.18 25.10 2.22
N CYS A 202 16.26 26.44 2.12
CA CYS A 202 16.02 27.13 0.85
C CYS A 202 17.05 26.80 -0.27
N ASN A 203 18.18 26.17 0.09
CA ASN A 203 19.18 25.69 -0.87
C ASN A 203 18.98 24.20 -1.24
N GLY A 204 17.93 23.55 -0.73
CA GLY A 204 17.65 22.14 -1.00
C GLY A 204 18.55 21.17 -0.20
N SER A 205 19.05 21.57 0.95
CA SER A 205 19.94 20.74 1.78
C SER A 205 19.37 20.55 3.18
N GLY A 206 19.60 19.36 3.76
CA GLY A 206 19.19 19.00 5.12
C GLY A 206 20.10 17.93 5.72
N MET A 207 19.80 17.53 6.94
CA MET A 207 20.57 16.52 7.69
C MET A 207 19.71 15.29 7.96
N TYR A 208 20.28 14.09 7.97
CA TYR A 208 19.57 12.85 8.32
C TYR A 208 18.89 12.91 9.69
N SER A 209 19.52 13.58 10.67
CA SER A 209 18.91 13.79 11.98
C SER A 209 17.59 14.55 11.90
N GLY A 210 17.49 15.55 11.02
CA GLY A 210 16.24 16.27 10.75
C GLY A 210 15.19 15.39 10.07
N VAL A 211 15.63 14.51 9.16
CA VAL A 211 14.73 13.52 8.53
C VAL A 211 14.22 12.55 9.60
N MET A 212 15.10 11.93 10.39
CA MET A 212 14.70 10.99 11.46
C MET A 212 13.76 11.62 12.49
N ALA A 213 14.02 12.87 12.89
CA ALA A 213 13.13 13.60 13.80
C ALA A 213 11.74 13.84 13.19
N ALA A 214 11.64 14.05 11.89
CA ALA A 214 10.37 14.16 11.18
C ALA A 214 9.63 12.81 11.10
N LEU A 215 10.34 11.71 10.84
CA LEU A 215 9.75 10.37 10.84
C LEU A 215 9.21 10.01 12.22
N ASP A 216 9.92 10.35 13.28
CA ASP A 216 9.47 10.20 14.66
C ASP A 216 8.22 11.06 14.93
N TRP A 217 8.21 12.32 14.49
CA TRP A 217 7.04 13.18 14.61
C TRP A 217 5.82 12.61 13.86
N ILE A 218 5.99 12.04 12.66
CA ILE A 218 4.88 11.43 11.91
C ILE A 218 4.19 10.35 12.76
N LEU A 219 4.94 9.52 13.47
CA LEU A 219 4.39 8.45 14.32
C LEU A 219 3.90 8.94 15.68
N SER A 220 4.36 10.10 16.14
CA SER A 220 4.07 10.60 17.49
C SER A 220 2.61 11.02 17.67
N PRO A 221 2.12 11.09 18.94
CA PRO A 221 0.81 11.68 19.26
C PRO A 221 0.72 13.18 18.97
N ALA A 222 1.86 13.87 18.81
CA ALA A 222 1.89 15.31 18.49
C ALA A 222 1.49 15.60 17.03
N ASN A 223 1.46 14.59 16.18
CA ASN A 223 0.97 14.70 14.82
C ASN A 223 -0.56 14.50 14.79
N PRO A 224 -1.36 15.54 14.49
CA PRO A 224 -2.81 15.42 14.43
C PRO A 224 -3.33 14.84 13.12
N ASN A 225 -2.47 14.67 12.10
CA ASN A 225 -2.90 14.20 10.80
C ASN A 225 -3.10 12.68 10.79
N PRO A 226 -4.01 12.15 9.93
CA PRO A 226 -4.27 10.72 9.82
C PRO A 226 -3.02 9.93 9.43
N LYS A 227 -2.82 8.79 10.08
CA LYS A 227 -1.76 7.81 9.77
C LYS A 227 -2.31 6.60 9.00
N THR A 228 -3.60 6.38 9.10
CA THR A 228 -4.32 5.40 8.28
C THR A 228 -4.45 5.92 6.85
N GLN A 229 -4.36 5.03 5.86
CA GLN A 229 -4.38 5.38 4.44
C GLN A 229 -3.29 6.42 4.06
N ALA A 230 -2.17 6.40 4.80
CA ALA A 230 -1.12 7.40 4.63
C ALA A 230 -0.01 6.92 3.68
N VAL A 231 0.53 7.89 2.94
CA VAL A 231 1.71 7.75 2.09
C VAL A 231 2.74 8.78 2.55
N LEU A 232 4.01 8.40 2.59
CA LEU A 232 5.13 9.34 2.74
C LEU A 232 5.93 9.37 1.45
N ASN A 233 6.11 10.53 0.86
CA ASN A 233 7.03 10.73 -0.25
C ASN A 233 8.31 11.41 0.23
N LEU A 234 9.46 10.80 -0.07
CA LEU A 234 10.79 11.35 0.17
C LEU A 234 11.55 11.50 -1.17
N SER A 235 11.40 12.68 -1.78
CA SER A 235 12.15 13.05 -2.99
C SER A 235 13.54 13.58 -2.65
N ILE A 236 14.25 12.88 -1.76
CA ILE A 236 15.58 13.23 -1.22
C ILE A 236 16.52 12.04 -1.34
N GLY A 237 17.82 12.27 -1.22
CA GLY A 237 18.82 11.20 -1.22
C GLY A 237 20.18 11.65 -0.66
N GLY A 238 20.94 10.67 -0.20
CA GLY A 238 22.30 10.88 0.30
C GLY A 238 23.11 9.59 0.31
N GLY A 239 24.23 9.57 1.01
CA GLY A 239 25.02 8.36 1.24
C GLY A 239 24.22 7.30 2.01
N LYS A 240 24.65 6.04 1.98
CA LYS A 240 23.95 4.98 2.72
C LYS A 240 23.94 5.27 4.22
N SER A 241 22.78 5.13 4.83
CA SER A 241 22.53 5.28 6.27
C SER A 241 21.57 4.19 6.73
N ASP A 242 22.11 3.22 7.45
CA ASP A 242 21.27 2.12 7.97
C ASP A 242 20.28 2.65 9.02
N ALA A 243 20.67 3.65 9.82
CA ALA A 243 19.79 4.27 10.80
C ALA A 243 18.57 4.97 10.15
N LEU A 244 18.75 5.62 8.99
CA LEU A 244 17.63 6.20 8.24
C LEU A 244 16.74 5.10 7.64
N ASN A 245 17.35 4.05 7.09
CA ASN A 245 16.60 2.92 6.56
C ASN A 245 15.77 2.24 7.66
N ASP A 246 16.35 2.01 8.84
CA ASP A 246 15.63 1.42 9.99
C ASP A 246 14.46 2.31 10.45
N ALA A 247 14.63 3.63 10.41
CA ALA A 247 13.53 4.56 10.74
C ALA A 247 12.41 4.47 9.73
N ILE A 248 12.72 4.31 8.44
CA ILE A 248 11.72 4.10 7.38
C ILE A 248 10.99 2.77 7.56
N GLU A 249 11.71 1.70 7.88
CA GLU A 249 11.11 0.39 8.17
C GLU A 249 10.07 0.46 9.30
N ARG A 250 10.29 1.30 10.30
CA ARG A 250 9.30 1.52 11.37
C ARG A 250 8.01 2.14 10.83
N LEU A 251 8.09 3.14 9.95
CA LEU A 251 6.90 3.73 9.33
C LEU A 251 6.12 2.71 8.50
N VAL A 252 6.84 1.89 7.73
CA VAL A 252 6.23 0.80 6.94
C VAL A 252 5.53 -0.21 7.85
N ASN A 253 6.17 -0.59 8.97
CA ASN A 253 5.58 -1.51 9.94
C ASN A 253 4.34 -0.94 10.64
N GLU A 254 4.22 0.39 10.75
CA GLU A 254 3.03 1.11 11.25
C GLU A 254 1.98 1.36 10.16
N GLY A 255 2.18 0.81 8.96
CA GLY A 255 1.20 0.83 7.87
C GLY A 255 1.28 2.04 6.95
N ILE A 256 2.31 2.88 7.03
CA ILE A 256 2.52 4.01 6.13
C ILE A 256 3.28 3.55 4.88
N THR A 257 2.72 3.74 3.70
CA THR A 257 3.43 3.47 2.45
C THR A 257 4.51 4.53 2.22
N VAL A 258 5.77 4.11 2.16
CA VAL A 258 6.89 5.02 1.93
C VAL A 258 7.40 4.89 0.50
N VAL A 259 7.41 6.01 -0.23
CA VAL A 259 7.87 6.12 -1.62
C VAL A 259 9.09 7.02 -1.65
N VAL A 260 10.18 6.57 -2.27
CA VAL A 260 11.46 7.27 -2.24
C VAL A 260 12.08 7.37 -3.63
N ALA A 261 12.82 8.45 -3.87
CA ALA A 261 13.59 8.63 -5.08
C ALA A 261 14.84 7.72 -5.09
N ALA A 262 15.14 7.09 -6.23
CA ALA A 262 16.33 6.24 -6.38
C ALA A 262 17.67 7.01 -6.30
N GLY A 263 17.63 8.33 -6.60
CA GLY A 263 18.79 9.20 -6.67
C GLY A 263 19.27 9.45 -8.10
N ASN A 264 20.18 10.45 -8.27
CA ASN A 264 20.53 11.01 -9.57
C ASN A 264 22.04 10.91 -9.90
N GLU A 265 22.75 9.96 -9.30
CA GLU A 265 24.21 9.83 -9.38
C GLU A 265 24.67 8.80 -10.43
N ARG A 266 23.77 8.17 -11.18
CA ARG A 266 24.07 7.07 -12.11
C ARG A 266 24.79 5.91 -11.44
N SER A 267 24.40 5.60 -10.21
CA SER A 267 25.02 4.58 -9.36
C SER A 267 24.00 3.55 -8.91
N ASP A 268 24.47 2.48 -8.26
CA ASP A 268 23.59 1.49 -7.64
C ASP A 268 22.78 2.15 -6.51
N ALA A 269 21.45 2.09 -6.62
CA ALA A 269 20.52 2.63 -5.63
C ALA A 269 20.68 1.97 -4.25
N CYS A 270 21.16 0.72 -4.19
CA CYS A 270 21.43 0.01 -2.94
C CYS A 270 22.55 0.64 -2.11
N THR A 271 23.33 1.56 -2.70
CA THR A 271 24.40 2.31 -2.02
C THR A 271 23.94 3.67 -1.49
N ARG A 272 22.67 3.97 -1.57
CA ARG A 272 22.06 5.27 -1.21
C ARG A 272 20.94 5.09 -0.21
N SER A 273 20.70 6.08 0.63
CA SER A 273 19.52 6.17 1.50
C SER A 273 18.75 7.45 1.21
N PRO A 274 17.39 7.38 1.22
CA PRO A 274 16.54 6.25 1.62
C PRO A 274 16.34 5.15 0.57
N ALA A 275 16.90 5.23 -0.63
CA ALA A 275 16.69 4.31 -1.76
C ALA A 275 17.00 2.84 -1.44
N SER A 276 17.81 2.54 -0.43
CA SER A 276 18.14 1.18 0.01
C SER A 276 17.28 0.66 1.16
N ALA A 277 16.24 1.38 1.59
CA ALA A 277 15.29 0.89 2.58
C ALA A 277 14.43 -0.22 1.96
N VAL A 278 14.42 -1.42 2.57
CA VAL A 278 13.96 -2.67 1.92
C VAL A 278 12.47 -2.67 1.58
N ASN A 279 11.63 -2.06 2.44
CA ASN A 279 10.18 -2.06 2.26
C ASN A 279 9.62 -0.68 1.83
N ALA A 280 10.50 0.26 1.48
CA ALA A 280 10.10 1.46 0.76
C ALA A 280 9.96 1.15 -0.74
N ILE A 281 9.10 1.89 -1.44
CA ILE A 281 8.98 1.79 -2.90
C ILE A 281 10.01 2.76 -3.52
N THR A 282 11.08 2.21 -4.06
CA THR A 282 12.16 3.00 -4.67
C THR A 282 11.93 3.22 -6.15
N VAL A 283 11.93 4.49 -6.57
CA VAL A 283 11.47 4.92 -7.89
C VAL A 283 12.61 5.43 -8.75
N GLY A 284 12.85 4.76 -9.89
CA GLY A 284 13.73 5.24 -10.96
C GLY A 284 13.03 6.23 -11.89
N ALA A 285 13.80 7.07 -12.60
CA ALA A 285 13.28 8.06 -13.52
C ALA A 285 13.33 7.63 -14.98
N THR A 286 12.26 7.96 -15.74
CA THR A 286 12.23 7.83 -17.21
C THR A 286 12.16 9.17 -17.91
N GLU A 287 12.58 9.18 -19.15
CA GLU A 287 12.42 10.27 -20.11
C GLU A 287 11.21 10.02 -21.00
N ILE A 288 10.74 11.06 -21.68
CA ILE A 288 9.74 10.93 -22.73
C ILE A 288 10.25 9.93 -23.78
N GLY A 289 9.43 9.00 -24.21
CA GLY A 289 9.85 7.95 -25.16
C GLY A 289 10.22 6.62 -24.51
N ASP A 290 9.88 6.42 -23.23
CA ASP A 290 10.07 5.18 -22.48
C ASP A 290 11.55 4.78 -22.37
N THR A 291 12.42 5.77 -22.23
CA THR A 291 13.86 5.55 -22.04
C THR A 291 14.20 5.82 -20.58
N LYS A 292 15.05 4.98 -20.00
CA LYS A 292 15.62 5.24 -18.68
C LYS A 292 16.36 6.61 -18.70
N ALA A 293 16.06 7.48 -17.75
CA ALA A 293 16.76 8.76 -17.64
C ALA A 293 18.27 8.55 -17.40
N THR A 294 19.09 9.35 -18.07
CA THR A 294 20.54 9.15 -18.05
C THR A 294 21.17 9.38 -16.68
N TYR A 295 20.52 10.15 -15.82
CA TYR A 295 20.99 10.48 -14.46
C TYR A 295 20.52 9.50 -13.40
N THR A 296 19.43 8.73 -13.63
CA THR A 296 18.82 7.91 -12.58
C THR A 296 19.74 6.84 -12.04
N ASN A 297 19.67 6.60 -10.75
CA ASN A 297 20.25 5.41 -10.12
C ASN A 297 19.48 4.16 -10.57
N PHE A 298 20.09 2.98 -10.41
CA PHE A 298 19.65 1.73 -10.97
C PHE A 298 19.91 0.55 -10.03
N GLY A 299 19.60 -0.66 -10.45
CA GLY A 299 19.91 -1.89 -9.73
C GLY A 299 18.70 -2.49 -9.02
N THR A 300 18.96 -3.50 -8.21
CA THR A 300 17.94 -4.35 -7.58
C THR A 300 17.15 -3.68 -6.45
N CYS A 301 17.62 -2.52 -5.97
CA CYS A 301 16.87 -1.72 -4.99
C CYS A 301 15.86 -0.77 -5.65
N VAL A 302 15.76 -0.73 -6.98
CA VAL A 302 14.68 -0.02 -7.66
C VAL A 302 13.51 -0.98 -7.84
N ASP A 303 12.30 -0.57 -7.47
CA ASP A 303 11.08 -1.39 -7.57
C ASP A 303 10.30 -1.09 -8.85
N ILE A 304 10.24 0.19 -9.22
CA ILE A 304 9.43 0.69 -10.32
C ILE A 304 10.06 1.94 -10.91
N ASN A 305 9.73 2.26 -12.16
CA ASN A 305 10.17 3.49 -12.81
C ASN A 305 8.95 4.38 -13.14
N ALA A 306 9.14 5.68 -13.14
CA ALA A 306 8.09 6.64 -13.47
C ALA A 306 8.64 7.85 -14.23
N PRO A 307 7.79 8.64 -14.89
CA PRO A 307 8.20 9.88 -15.54
C PRO A 307 8.95 10.82 -14.60
N GLY A 308 10.21 11.16 -14.94
CA GLY A 308 11.07 11.97 -14.08
C GLY A 308 11.79 13.10 -14.80
N SER A 309 11.89 13.06 -16.13
CA SER A 309 12.57 14.11 -16.90
C SER A 309 11.58 15.10 -17.49
N LEU A 310 11.91 16.39 -17.41
CA LEU A 310 11.10 17.50 -17.97
C LEU A 310 9.64 17.46 -17.46
N ILE A 311 9.46 17.22 -16.17
CA ILE A 311 8.16 17.24 -15.53
C ILE A 311 7.79 18.67 -15.15
N THR A 312 6.59 19.09 -15.53
CA THR A 312 6.03 20.40 -15.18
C THR A 312 5.15 20.27 -13.94
N GLY A 313 5.35 21.16 -12.97
CA GLY A 313 4.57 21.23 -11.74
C GLY A 313 4.55 22.67 -11.19
N GLY A 314 3.81 22.88 -10.10
CA GLY A 314 3.73 24.16 -9.41
C GLY A 314 5.08 24.61 -8.85
N TRP A 315 5.27 25.92 -8.70
CA TRP A 315 6.50 26.48 -8.19
C TRP A 315 6.24 27.58 -7.15
N PHE A 316 7.22 27.86 -6.27
CA PHE A 316 7.03 28.72 -5.09
C PHE A 316 7.06 30.22 -5.35
N THR A 317 7.35 30.71 -6.56
CA THR A 317 7.54 32.14 -6.81
C THR A 317 6.25 32.97 -6.72
N ASN A 318 5.11 32.33 -6.96
CA ASN A 318 3.77 32.85 -6.69
C ASN A 318 2.75 31.70 -6.72
N SER A 319 1.48 31.99 -6.44
CA SER A 319 0.41 30.99 -6.27
C SER A 319 0.01 30.23 -7.55
N ILE A 320 0.48 30.65 -8.72
CA ILE A 320 0.15 30.03 -10.02
C ILE A 320 1.41 29.70 -10.85
N SER A 321 2.60 29.99 -10.33
CA SER A 321 3.84 29.77 -11.07
C SER A 321 4.13 28.29 -11.25
N THR A 322 4.73 27.95 -12.37
CA THR A 322 5.12 26.59 -12.71
C THR A 322 6.59 26.53 -13.10
N ARG A 323 7.15 25.34 -13.02
CA ARG A 323 8.50 25.05 -13.49
C ARG A 323 8.59 23.65 -14.05
N THR A 324 9.42 23.47 -15.07
CA THR A 324 9.74 22.16 -15.63
C THR A 324 11.14 21.76 -15.17
N ILE A 325 11.25 20.65 -14.45
CA ILE A 325 12.50 20.15 -13.89
C ILE A 325 12.63 18.63 -14.08
N SER A 326 13.82 18.10 -13.83
CA SER A 326 14.13 16.66 -14.00
C SER A 326 14.80 16.09 -12.77
N GLY A 327 14.51 14.83 -12.46
CA GLY A 327 15.11 14.10 -11.35
C GLY A 327 14.27 12.86 -10.98
N THR A 328 14.85 11.93 -10.27
CA THR A 328 14.09 10.86 -9.59
C THR A 328 13.14 11.45 -8.55
N SER A 329 13.43 12.67 -8.08
CA SER A 329 12.54 13.47 -7.25
C SER A 329 11.21 13.84 -7.92
N MET A 330 11.12 13.80 -9.25
CA MET A 330 9.88 14.01 -10.02
C MET A 330 9.21 12.66 -10.36
N ALA A 331 9.96 11.58 -10.41
CA ALA A 331 9.43 10.24 -10.61
C ALA A 331 8.73 9.71 -9.34
N SER A 332 9.35 9.85 -8.18
CA SER A 332 8.81 9.42 -6.88
C SER A 332 7.39 9.94 -6.59
N PRO A 333 7.07 11.24 -6.78
CA PRO A 333 5.71 11.74 -6.53
C PRO A 333 4.65 11.20 -7.48
N HIS A 334 4.98 10.74 -8.69
CA HIS A 334 4.03 10.02 -9.54
C HIS A 334 3.62 8.71 -8.87
N VAL A 335 4.56 7.94 -8.32
CA VAL A 335 4.28 6.69 -7.62
C VAL A 335 3.56 6.95 -6.30
N ALA A 336 3.94 8.01 -5.56
CA ALA A 336 3.25 8.39 -4.32
C ALA A 336 1.78 8.79 -4.57
N GLY A 337 1.51 9.50 -5.67
CA GLY A 337 0.14 9.82 -6.11
C GLY A 337 -0.66 8.56 -6.44
N ALA A 338 -0.07 7.63 -7.20
CA ALA A 338 -0.70 6.34 -7.51
C ALA A 338 -0.96 5.50 -6.24
N ALA A 339 -0.03 5.48 -5.29
CA ALA A 339 -0.22 4.84 -3.98
C ALA A 339 -1.39 5.47 -3.20
N ALA A 340 -1.54 6.80 -3.26
CA ALA A 340 -2.65 7.49 -2.63
C ALA A 340 -3.99 7.16 -3.30
N VAL A 341 -4.04 7.07 -4.63
CA VAL A 341 -5.24 6.61 -5.36
C VAL A 341 -5.62 5.20 -4.92
N TYR A 342 -4.67 4.27 -4.93
CA TYR A 342 -4.92 2.88 -4.50
C TYR A 342 -5.41 2.80 -3.05
N ARG A 343 -4.79 3.54 -2.13
CA ARG A 343 -5.22 3.55 -0.72
C ARG A 343 -6.60 4.18 -0.51
N GLY A 344 -7.00 5.11 -1.36
CA GLY A 344 -8.35 5.68 -1.34
C GLY A 344 -9.42 4.66 -1.73
N LEU A 345 -9.09 3.75 -2.67
CA LEU A 345 -9.94 2.65 -3.10
C LEU A 345 -9.94 1.49 -2.11
N TYR A 346 -8.79 1.18 -1.55
CA TYR A 346 -8.58 0.04 -0.63
C TYR A 346 -8.04 0.55 0.72
N PRO A 347 -8.90 1.11 1.58
CA PRO A 347 -8.51 1.77 2.83
C PRO A 347 -7.78 0.87 3.83
N THR A 348 -8.06 -0.41 3.79
CA THR A 348 -7.47 -1.44 4.67
C THR A 348 -6.23 -2.11 4.09
N ALA A 349 -5.83 -1.75 2.87
CA ALA A 349 -4.67 -2.36 2.22
C ALA A 349 -3.40 -2.17 3.04
N THR A 350 -2.65 -3.23 3.23
CA THR A 350 -1.32 -3.20 3.84
C THR A 350 -0.31 -2.54 2.90
N VAL A 351 0.82 -2.08 3.43
CA VAL A 351 1.90 -1.51 2.59
C VAL A 351 2.37 -2.51 1.52
N ALA A 352 2.49 -3.78 1.88
CA ALA A 352 2.89 -4.83 0.94
C ALA A 352 1.86 -5.00 -0.20
N GLN A 353 0.56 -4.90 0.10
CA GLN A 353 -0.50 -4.95 -0.92
C GLN A 353 -0.44 -3.73 -1.84
N VAL A 354 -0.23 -2.54 -1.29
CA VAL A 354 -0.03 -1.31 -2.10
C VAL A 354 1.16 -1.48 -3.04
N THR A 355 2.31 -1.91 -2.52
CA THR A 355 3.54 -2.14 -3.32
C THR A 355 3.30 -3.18 -4.41
N ALA A 356 2.70 -4.32 -4.05
CA ALA A 356 2.42 -5.40 -4.99
C ALA A 356 1.44 -4.94 -6.10
N ALA A 357 0.40 -4.17 -5.75
CA ALA A 357 -0.54 -3.62 -6.71
C ALA A 357 0.14 -2.69 -7.72
N LEU A 358 0.93 -1.73 -7.24
CA LEU A 358 1.64 -0.79 -8.12
C LEU A 358 2.65 -1.50 -9.04
N VAL A 359 3.44 -2.43 -8.49
CA VAL A 359 4.49 -3.14 -9.25
C VAL A 359 3.90 -4.15 -10.24
N SER A 360 2.82 -4.86 -9.89
CA SER A 360 2.18 -5.82 -10.79
C SER A 360 1.35 -5.15 -11.88
N THR A 361 0.73 -4.00 -11.57
CA THR A 361 -0.06 -3.22 -12.54
C THR A 361 0.84 -2.41 -13.49
N ALA A 362 2.09 -2.15 -13.12
CA ALA A 362 3.04 -1.43 -13.98
C ALA A 362 3.11 -2.02 -15.39
N THR A 363 3.32 -1.17 -16.40
CA THR A 363 3.53 -1.60 -17.78
C THR A 363 4.89 -2.29 -17.90
N PRO A 364 4.94 -3.61 -18.19
CA PRO A 364 6.19 -4.34 -18.27
C PRO A 364 6.89 -4.11 -19.62
N ASP A 365 8.20 -4.26 -19.63
CA ASP A 365 9.07 -4.46 -20.79
C ASP A 365 9.03 -3.35 -21.87
N VAL A 366 8.53 -2.15 -21.51
CA VAL A 366 8.49 -1.00 -22.45
C VAL A 366 9.72 -0.09 -22.35
N LEU A 367 10.46 -0.17 -21.24
CA LEU A 367 11.59 0.72 -21.00
C LEU A 367 12.86 0.23 -21.74
N THR A 368 13.58 1.19 -22.29
CA THR A 368 14.86 0.96 -22.98
C THR A 368 16.04 1.50 -22.16
N ASN A 369 17.25 1.01 -22.47
CA ASN A 369 18.52 1.42 -21.86
C ASN A 369 18.61 1.19 -20.33
N LEU A 370 17.88 0.22 -19.79
CA LEU A 370 17.98 -0.16 -18.40
C LEU A 370 19.34 -0.82 -18.08
N ASN A 371 19.86 -0.54 -16.89
CA ASN A 371 21.00 -1.25 -16.34
C ASN A 371 20.56 -2.63 -15.82
N VAL A 372 21.48 -3.59 -15.84
CA VAL A 372 21.25 -4.95 -15.30
C VAL A 372 20.76 -4.87 -13.85
N GLY A 373 19.75 -5.67 -13.55
CA GLY A 373 19.12 -5.73 -12.23
C GLY A 373 18.03 -4.69 -11.98
N THR A 374 17.86 -3.71 -12.86
CA THR A 374 16.76 -2.73 -12.75
C THR A 374 15.48 -3.30 -13.34
N PRO A 375 14.35 -3.32 -12.63
CA PRO A 375 13.09 -3.82 -13.15
C PRO A 375 12.59 -3.03 -14.37
N ASN A 376 12.19 -3.71 -15.43
CA ASN A 376 11.53 -3.09 -16.58
C ASN A 376 10.03 -2.95 -16.32
N LYS A 377 9.70 -1.99 -15.47
CA LYS A 377 8.34 -1.70 -15.01
C LYS A 377 8.12 -0.20 -15.01
N LEU A 378 7.25 0.29 -15.88
CA LEU A 378 6.84 1.69 -15.93
C LEU A 378 5.51 1.86 -15.19
N LEU A 379 5.43 2.83 -14.29
CA LEU A 379 4.20 3.15 -13.55
C LEU A 379 3.00 3.22 -14.51
N TYR A 380 1.93 2.55 -14.12
CA TYR A 380 0.64 2.63 -14.75
C TYR A 380 -0.44 2.87 -13.70
N VAL A 381 -1.26 3.88 -13.92
CA VAL A 381 -2.44 4.21 -13.10
C VAL A 381 -3.67 3.84 -13.91
N SER A 382 -4.42 2.86 -13.43
CA SER A 382 -5.58 2.38 -14.17
C SER A 382 -6.65 3.47 -14.32
N PRO A 383 -7.04 3.84 -15.54
CA PRO A 383 -8.11 4.81 -15.76
C PRO A 383 -9.50 4.29 -15.36
N THR A 384 -9.62 2.98 -15.14
CA THR A 384 -10.87 2.30 -14.79
C THR A 384 -10.82 1.69 -13.39
N ASP A 385 -9.87 2.10 -12.55
CA ASP A 385 -9.60 1.56 -11.21
C ASP A 385 -9.45 0.02 -11.17
N SER A 386 -9.10 -0.58 -12.30
CA SER A 386 -8.82 -2.02 -12.42
C SER A 386 -7.47 -2.35 -11.77
N TRP A 387 -7.43 -2.26 -10.46
CA TRP A 387 -6.28 -2.64 -9.63
C TRP A 387 -6.50 -4.06 -9.10
N PRO A 388 -5.43 -4.87 -8.98
CA PRO A 388 -5.56 -6.15 -8.31
C PRO A 388 -5.93 -5.92 -6.85
N ALA A 389 -7.09 -6.40 -6.44
CA ALA A 389 -7.43 -6.52 -5.03
C ALA A 389 -6.65 -7.73 -4.49
N TYR A 390 -5.70 -7.49 -3.62
CA TYR A 390 -4.99 -8.58 -2.95
C TYR A 390 -5.70 -8.90 -1.64
N ALA A 391 -6.11 -10.16 -1.49
CA ALA A 391 -6.54 -10.68 -0.20
C ALA A 391 -5.38 -10.57 0.81
N ALA A 392 -5.70 -10.36 2.07
CA ALA A 392 -4.68 -10.42 3.11
C ALA A 392 -4.11 -11.84 3.21
N PRO A 393 -2.80 -12.02 3.41
CA PRO A 393 -2.25 -13.34 3.69
C PRO A 393 -2.96 -13.98 4.87
N THR A 394 -3.28 -15.27 4.74
CA THR A 394 -3.97 -16.02 5.79
C THR A 394 -3.09 -17.09 6.38
N VAL A 395 -3.30 -17.40 7.65
CA VAL A 395 -2.65 -18.52 8.35
C VAL A 395 -3.73 -19.38 8.98
N GLU A 396 -3.72 -20.66 8.63
CA GLU A 396 -4.64 -21.66 9.17
C GLU A 396 -3.88 -22.62 10.09
N PHE A 397 -4.40 -22.85 11.27
CA PHE A 397 -3.92 -23.93 12.15
C PHE A 397 -4.34 -25.27 11.57
N LYS A 398 -3.42 -26.23 11.48
CA LYS A 398 -3.70 -27.58 10.97
C LYS A 398 -3.68 -28.64 12.05
N SER A 399 -2.61 -28.70 12.83
CA SER A 399 -2.49 -29.68 13.93
C SER A 399 -1.48 -29.27 14.98
N LEU A 400 -1.58 -29.88 16.13
CA LEU A 400 -0.59 -29.88 17.21
C LEU A 400 -0.10 -31.31 17.41
N GLU A 401 1.21 -31.54 17.27
CA GLU A 401 1.81 -32.87 17.27
C GLU A 401 3.06 -32.90 18.16
N ALA A 402 3.59 -34.09 18.36
CA ALA A 402 4.82 -34.35 19.10
C ALA A 402 4.86 -33.65 20.48
N ILE A 403 3.74 -33.67 21.20
CA ILE A 403 3.59 -33.02 22.49
C ILE A 403 4.39 -33.78 23.53
N THR A 404 5.30 -33.09 24.21
CA THR A 404 6.05 -33.59 25.36
C THR A 404 5.87 -32.66 26.56
N SER A 405 6.52 -32.96 27.68
CA SER A 405 6.51 -32.05 28.84
C SER A 405 7.21 -30.72 28.61
N SER A 406 7.96 -30.56 27.51
CA SER A 406 8.76 -29.35 27.25
C SER A 406 8.79 -28.90 25.78
N SER A 407 8.06 -29.61 24.91
CA SER A 407 8.02 -29.24 23.46
C SER A 407 6.70 -29.65 22.82
N ALA A 408 6.39 -29.01 21.71
CA ALA A 408 5.30 -29.35 20.79
C ALA A 408 5.65 -28.93 19.38
N VAL A 409 4.99 -29.50 18.37
CA VAL A 409 5.07 -29.07 16.99
C VAL A 409 3.71 -28.54 16.53
N VAL A 410 3.67 -27.30 16.09
CA VAL A 410 2.47 -26.68 15.53
C VAL A 410 2.59 -26.69 14.00
N ASN A 411 1.64 -27.33 13.33
CA ASN A 411 1.52 -27.33 11.88
C ASN A 411 0.52 -26.26 11.43
N ILE A 412 0.92 -25.44 10.49
CA ILE A 412 0.11 -24.36 9.92
C ILE A 412 0.11 -24.45 8.39
N ALA A 413 -0.90 -23.87 7.78
CA ALA A 413 -0.90 -23.57 6.35
C ALA A 413 -0.91 -22.05 6.16
N VAL A 414 -0.01 -21.52 5.36
CA VAL A 414 0.12 -20.10 5.07
C VAL A 414 -0.27 -19.88 3.61
N ASN A 415 -1.27 -19.05 3.36
CA ASN A 415 -1.57 -18.56 2.02
C ASN A 415 -0.99 -17.14 1.90
N PRO A 416 0.08 -16.93 1.11
CA PRO A 416 0.73 -15.63 1.00
C PRO A 416 -0.03 -14.62 0.15
N GLU A 417 -1.02 -15.05 -0.65
CA GLU A 417 -1.79 -14.19 -1.57
C GLU A 417 -0.88 -13.32 -2.46
N ASN A 418 0.17 -13.94 -3.05
CA ASN A 418 1.20 -13.28 -3.85
C ASN A 418 2.04 -12.21 -3.10
N LEU A 419 1.98 -12.16 -1.79
CA LEU A 419 2.75 -11.24 -0.96
C LEU A 419 3.92 -11.96 -0.29
N SER A 420 5.05 -11.27 -0.11
CA SER A 420 6.12 -11.78 0.76
C SER A 420 5.62 -11.78 2.20
N THR A 421 5.41 -12.97 2.77
CA THR A 421 4.73 -13.16 4.05
C THR A 421 5.64 -13.89 5.02
N THR A 422 5.76 -13.40 6.25
CA THR A 422 6.39 -14.13 7.35
C THR A 422 5.32 -14.53 8.35
N ALA A 423 5.35 -15.79 8.83
CA ALA A 423 4.48 -16.28 9.86
C ALA A 423 5.27 -16.44 11.16
N ARG A 424 4.61 -16.22 12.30
CA ARG A 424 5.13 -16.56 13.62
C ARG A 424 3.99 -17.08 14.49
N ILE A 425 4.34 -17.92 15.44
CA ILE A 425 3.42 -18.41 16.48
C ILE A 425 3.75 -17.69 17.77
N GLU A 426 2.73 -17.13 18.40
CA GLU A 426 2.79 -16.61 19.76
C GLU A 426 2.09 -17.63 20.66
N PHE A 427 2.71 -17.98 21.79
CA PHE A 427 2.18 -18.89 22.77
C PHE A 427 2.42 -18.36 24.18
N SER A 428 1.48 -18.61 25.08
CA SER A 428 1.52 -18.08 26.44
C SER A 428 0.78 -19.01 27.40
N THR A 429 1.19 -19.01 28.65
CA THR A 429 0.42 -19.63 29.77
C THR A 429 -0.75 -18.74 30.20
N SER A 430 -0.78 -17.48 29.81
CA SER A 430 -1.87 -16.55 30.06
C SER A 430 -2.95 -16.67 28.96
N PRO A 431 -4.21 -16.95 29.28
CA PRO A 431 -5.27 -17.06 28.29
C PRO A 431 -5.56 -15.72 27.56
N THR A 432 -5.14 -14.61 28.13
CA THR A 432 -5.30 -13.26 27.54
C THR A 432 -4.06 -12.77 26.83
N PHE A 433 -2.98 -13.56 26.77
CA PHE A 433 -1.69 -13.16 26.23
C PHE A 433 -1.12 -11.86 26.86
N ALA A 434 -1.58 -11.52 28.06
CA ALA A 434 -1.17 -10.29 28.73
C ALA A 434 0.25 -10.35 29.30
N THR A 435 0.75 -11.55 29.58
CA THR A 435 2.09 -11.78 30.17
C THR A 435 2.72 -13.05 29.59
N SER A 436 4.05 -13.15 29.66
CA SER A 436 4.82 -14.34 29.30
C SER A 436 4.57 -14.85 27.87
N VAL A 437 4.42 -13.93 26.90
CA VAL A 437 4.27 -14.28 25.49
C VAL A 437 5.62 -14.69 24.93
N LEU A 438 5.71 -15.92 24.45
CA LEU A 438 6.87 -16.44 23.71
C LEU A 438 6.53 -16.50 22.22
N THR A 439 7.55 -16.46 21.38
CA THR A 439 7.38 -16.49 19.92
C THR A 439 8.23 -17.55 19.29
N ALA A 440 7.69 -18.23 18.29
CA ALA A 440 8.43 -19.15 17.43
C ALA A 440 8.03 -18.89 15.96
N ALA A 441 8.96 -19.10 15.05
CA ALA A 441 8.73 -18.96 13.62
C ALA A 441 9.10 -20.24 12.86
N PRO A 442 8.48 -20.51 11.70
CA PRO A 442 8.92 -21.57 10.81
C PRO A 442 10.38 -21.39 10.39
N THR A 443 11.03 -22.47 10.02
CA THR A 443 12.39 -22.42 9.44
C THR A 443 12.44 -21.75 8.07
N THR A 444 11.31 -21.64 7.38
CA THR A 444 11.20 -20.93 6.11
C THR A 444 11.16 -19.42 6.39
N PRO A 445 12.13 -18.64 5.88
CA PRO A 445 12.26 -17.22 6.22
C PRO A 445 11.10 -16.36 5.70
N ALA A 446 10.52 -16.71 4.54
CA ALA A 446 9.34 -16.05 3.97
C ALA A 446 8.54 -17.01 3.07
N PHE A 447 7.24 -16.80 3.03
CA PHE A 447 6.32 -17.47 2.11
C PHE A 447 6.03 -16.52 0.96
N THR A 448 6.01 -17.01 -0.28
CA THR A 448 5.75 -16.20 -1.48
C THR A 448 4.87 -16.96 -2.47
N GLY A 449 4.20 -16.25 -3.37
CA GLY A 449 3.32 -16.83 -4.39
C GLY A 449 1.87 -16.96 -3.93
N ALA A 450 1.01 -17.47 -4.83
CA ALA A 450 -0.44 -17.63 -4.61
C ALA A 450 -0.82 -18.98 -4.01
N ALA A 451 0.13 -19.91 -3.89
CA ALA A 451 -0.16 -21.27 -3.40
C ALA A 451 -0.10 -21.33 -1.88
N VAL A 452 -1.01 -22.08 -1.28
CA VAL A 452 -0.97 -22.41 0.16
C VAL A 452 0.26 -23.27 0.46
N VAL A 453 1.08 -22.83 1.40
CA VAL A 453 2.32 -23.48 1.81
C VAL A 453 2.16 -24.04 3.23
N ALA A 454 2.37 -25.33 3.39
CA ALA A 454 2.41 -25.97 4.72
C ALA A 454 3.74 -25.65 5.42
N ALA A 455 3.68 -25.37 6.71
CA ALA A 455 4.86 -25.13 7.53
C ALA A 455 4.67 -25.71 8.94
N SER A 456 5.78 -26.12 9.55
CA SER A 456 5.80 -26.62 10.93
C SER A 456 6.67 -25.70 11.79
N VAL A 457 6.21 -25.44 13.00
CA VAL A 457 6.90 -24.62 13.98
C VAL A 457 7.14 -25.45 15.23
N SER A 458 8.39 -25.64 15.59
CA SER A 458 8.75 -26.34 16.83
C SER A 458 8.73 -25.37 18.01
N LEU A 459 7.87 -25.63 18.98
CA LEU A 459 7.85 -24.95 20.26
C LEU A 459 8.75 -25.72 21.21
N THR A 460 9.70 -25.04 21.83
CA THR A 460 10.64 -25.62 22.80
C THR A 460 10.63 -24.84 24.10
N SER A 461 11.18 -25.40 25.16
CA SER A 461 11.25 -24.75 26.47
C SER A 461 9.87 -24.46 27.06
N LEU A 462 8.88 -25.27 26.74
CA LEU A 462 7.57 -25.25 27.41
C LEU A 462 7.74 -25.67 28.88
N ALA A 463 7.05 -24.98 29.79
CA ALA A 463 7.01 -25.41 31.18
C ALA A 463 6.10 -26.64 31.32
N PRO A 464 6.43 -27.64 32.18
CA PRO A 464 5.52 -28.73 32.47
C PRO A 464 4.18 -28.16 33.00
N HIS A 465 3.06 -28.64 32.48
CA HIS A 465 1.70 -28.19 32.80
C HIS A 465 1.26 -26.85 32.20
N THR A 466 1.90 -26.42 31.12
CA THR A 466 1.42 -25.27 30.31
C THR A 466 0.51 -25.68 29.19
#